data_719715bca85bede9bb0daa26ba523e77
#
_entry.id   719715bca85bede9bb0daa26ba523e77
#
_cell.length_a   1.000
_cell.length_b   1.000
_cell.length_c   1.000
_cell.angle_alpha   90.00
_cell.angle_beta   90.00
_cell.angle_gamma   90.00
#
_symmetry.space_group_name_H-M   'P 1'
#
loop_
_entity.id
_entity.type
_entity.pdbx_description
1 polymer ?
#
loop_
_entity_poly.entity_id
_entity_poly.type
_entity_poly.pdbx_seq_one_letter_code
_entity_poly.pdbx_strand_id
1 'polypeptide(L)'
;MKTTIGIDVGISTTKIVGVRDGEVSSPLRIRATDPVTSLYGAFGKYLYDNQIDLNDIEQVMLTGVGAAYIDSPIYGLPTTKVEEFIADGLGAQHESQLSKMIVVSMGTGTSIVQCDGDHIKHIGGIGIGGGTLSGLSRLLLQTDDANQVAELAQGGDIAKINLLIGDISPNPLPGLPIDATASLFAHAQANASRADIALGLINLVLQAIGSAAVLSALRSGIKDFVMIGNLTLLPQCKTVFPIIERIYGVKFIIPKHSEFCTAIGASLDYANRK
;
A
#
# COMPACT_ATOMS: atom_id res chain seq x y z
N MET A 1 20.68 -1.76 -24.24
CA MET A 1 20.69 -1.33 -22.82
C MET A 1 20.08 -2.41 -22.00
N LYS A 2 20.68 -2.73 -20.84
CA LYS A 2 20.19 -3.83 -19.98
C LYS A 2 19.12 -3.33 -19.00
N THR A 3 18.24 -4.24 -18.60
CA THR A 3 17.11 -3.94 -17.70
C THR A 3 17.43 -4.42 -16.29
N THR A 4 17.16 -3.61 -15.28
CA THR A 4 17.12 -4.05 -13.87
C THR A 4 15.70 -4.49 -13.54
N ILE A 5 15.56 -5.67 -12.97
CA ILE A 5 14.25 -6.20 -12.56
C ILE A 5 14.10 -6.05 -11.04
N GLY A 6 13.05 -5.36 -10.60
CA GLY A 6 12.66 -5.26 -9.19
C GLY A 6 11.49 -6.18 -8.91
N ILE A 7 11.58 -6.97 -7.82
CA ILE A 7 10.55 -7.92 -7.42
C ILE A 7 10.24 -7.75 -5.94
N ASP A 8 8.99 -7.44 -5.65
CA ASP A 8 8.42 -7.48 -4.29
C ASP A 8 7.72 -8.83 -4.10
N VAL A 9 8.33 -9.69 -3.30
CA VAL A 9 7.79 -11.01 -2.95
C VAL A 9 6.99 -10.89 -1.66
N GLY A 10 5.72 -10.50 -1.78
CA GLY A 10 4.83 -10.38 -0.63
C GLY A 10 4.18 -11.72 -0.24
N ILE A 11 3.44 -11.70 0.88
CA ILE A 11 2.70 -12.88 1.38
C ILE A 11 1.51 -13.22 0.46
N SER A 12 0.79 -12.21 -0.01
CA SER A 12 -0.45 -12.40 -0.79
C SER A 12 -0.28 -12.10 -2.28
N THR A 13 0.74 -11.36 -2.66
CA THR A 13 1.00 -10.96 -4.04
C THR A 13 2.49 -10.87 -4.31
N THR A 14 2.91 -11.26 -5.50
CA THR A 14 4.23 -10.96 -6.05
C THR A 14 4.09 -9.90 -7.12
N LYS A 15 4.89 -8.84 -7.04
CA LYS A 15 4.91 -7.71 -7.97
C LYS A 15 6.27 -7.61 -8.62
N ILE A 16 6.29 -7.38 -9.92
CA ILE A 16 7.51 -7.32 -10.71
C ILE A 16 7.46 -6.13 -11.65
N VAL A 17 8.57 -5.45 -11.76
CA VAL A 17 8.77 -4.32 -12.68
C VAL A 17 10.14 -4.44 -13.34
N GLY A 18 10.25 -3.95 -14.57
CA GLY A 18 11.54 -3.67 -15.19
C GLY A 18 11.80 -2.17 -15.13
N VAL A 19 13.03 -1.80 -14.84
CA VAL A 19 13.49 -0.41 -14.92
C VAL A 19 14.66 -0.34 -15.89
N ARG A 20 14.51 0.56 -16.87
CA ARG A 20 15.54 0.86 -17.85
C ARG A 20 15.67 2.37 -17.97
N ASP A 21 16.87 2.91 -17.77
CA ASP A 21 17.14 4.36 -17.85
C ASP A 21 16.20 5.21 -16.95
N GLY A 22 15.80 4.68 -15.80
CA GLY A 22 14.86 5.32 -14.87
C GLY A 22 13.39 5.18 -15.24
N GLU A 23 13.05 4.61 -16.40
CA GLU A 23 11.66 4.38 -16.80
C GLU A 23 11.18 3.00 -16.36
N VAL A 24 9.99 2.99 -15.74
CA VAL A 24 9.31 1.77 -15.28
C VAL A 24 8.53 1.16 -16.45
N SER A 25 8.81 -0.10 -16.77
CA SER A 25 8.13 -0.84 -17.83
C SER A 25 7.16 -1.87 -17.29
N SER A 26 5.98 -1.90 -17.89
CA SER A 26 4.95 -2.95 -17.83
C SER A 26 4.84 -3.69 -16.49
N PRO A 27 4.45 -3.03 -15.40
CA PRO A 27 4.34 -3.67 -14.09
C PRO A 27 3.38 -4.87 -14.13
N LEU A 28 3.79 -5.98 -13.48
CA LEU A 28 2.97 -7.19 -13.35
C LEU A 28 2.73 -7.52 -11.88
N ARG A 29 1.47 -7.81 -11.53
CA ARG A 29 1.07 -8.35 -10.24
C ARG A 29 0.45 -9.72 -10.41
N ILE A 30 0.89 -10.68 -9.63
CA ILE A 30 0.24 -12.00 -9.54
C ILE A 30 -0.13 -12.31 -8.08
N ARG A 31 -1.16 -13.10 -7.88
CA ARG A 31 -1.53 -13.62 -6.57
C ARG A 31 -0.48 -14.64 -6.11
N ALA A 32 0.02 -14.51 -4.89
CA ALA A 32 0.97 -15.44 -4.31
C ALA A 32 0.24 -16.46 -3.44
N THR A 33 0.59 -17.74 -3.61
CA THR A 33 0.18 -18.84 -2.74
C THR A 33 1.37 -19.48 -2.06
N ASP A 34 2.50 -19.52 -2.77
CA ASP A 34 3.80 -19.97 -2.29
C ASP A 34 4.86 -18.98 -2.83
N PRO A 35 5.75 -18.43 -1.98
CA PRO A 35 6.68 -17.38 -2.39
C PRO A 35 7.60 -17.78 -3.52
N VAL A 36 8.16 -19.00 -3.47
CA VAL A 36 9.10 -19.50 -4.48
C VAL A 36 8.41 -19.73 -5.82
N THR A 37 7.32 -20.49 -5.83
CA THR A 37 6.53 -20.77 -7.03
C THR A 37 6.00 -19.49 -7.65
N SER A 38 5.50 -18.56 -6.83
CA SER A 38 4.96 -17.29 -7.28
C SER A 38 6.04 -16.39 -7.88
N LEU A 39 7.23 -16.35 -7.29
CA LEU A 39 8.36 -15.60 -7.84
C LEU A 39 8.75 -16.10 -9.22
N TYR A 40 9.05 -17.42 -9.36
CA TYR A 40 9.49 -17.98 -10.62
C TYR A 40 8.40 -17.90 -11.70
N GLY A 41 7.14 -18.11 -11.31
CA GLY A 41 5.99 -17.94 -12.21
C GLY A 41 5.80 -16.49 -12.67
N ALA A 42 5.90 -15.52 -11.75
CA ALA A 42 5.82 -14.09 -12.07
C ALA A 42 6.95 -13.67 -13.00
N PHE A 43 8.18 -14.09 -12.69
CA PHE A 43 9.36 -13.74 -13.47
C PHE A 43 9.25 -14.31 -14.90
N GLY A 44 8.96 -15.60 -15.05
CA GLY A 44 8.78 -16.22 -16.37
C GLY A 44 7.67 -15.56 -17.18
N LYS A 45 6.51 -15.29 -16.54
CA LYS A 45 5.42 -14.58 -17.19
C LYS A 45 5.81 -13.16 -17.58
N TYR A 46 6.52 -12.43 -16.71
CA TYR A 46 6.99 -11.08 -17.00
C TYR A 46 7.91 -11.03 -18.22
N LEU A 47 8.87 -11.95 -18.31
CA LEU A 47 9.76 -12.06 -19.47
C LEU A 47 8.98 -12.35 -20.76
N TYR A 48 8.04 -13.29 -20.68
CA TYR A 48 7.21 -13.67 -21.84
C TYR A 48 6.35 -12.52 -22.32
N ASP A 49 5.61 -11.86 -21.41
CA ASP A 49 4.68 -10.76 -21.77
C ASP A 49 5.44 -9.55 -22.36
N ASN A 50 6.65 -9.28 -21.88
CA ASN A 50 7.45 -8.14 -22.33
C ASN A 50 8.50 -8.48 -23.39
N GLN A 51 8.59 -9.74 -23.84
CA GLN A 51 9.56 -10.22 -24.83
C GLN A 51 11.00 -9.89 -24.44
N ILE A 52 11.34 -10.05 -23.16
CA ILE A 52 12.69 -9.80 -22.61
C ILE A 52 13.48 -11.11 -22.60
N ASP A 53 14.67 -11.10 -23.22
CA ASP A 53 15.63 -12.20 -23.10
C ASP A 53 16.39 -12.12 -21.77
N LEU A 54 16.76 -13.27 -21.19
CA LEU A 54 17.56 -13.31 -19.96
C LEU A 54 18.88 -12.56 -20.09
N ASN A 55 19.49 -12.55 -21.31
CA ASN A 55 20.72 -11.82 -21.59
C ASN A 55 20.56 -10.29 -21.56
N ASP A 56 19.32 -9.77 -21.65
CA ASP A 56 19.03 -8.35 -21.59
C ASP A 56 18.86 -7.85 -20.14
N ILE A 57 18.90 -8.77 -19.16
CA ILE A 57 18.80 -8.44 -17.75
C ILE A 57 20.19 -8.19 -17.18
N GLU A 58 20.37 -7.08 -16.52
CA GLU A 58 21.60 -6.73 -15.81
C GLU A 58 21.62 -7.26 -14.39
N GLN A 59 20.50 -7.07 -13.67
CA GLN A 59 20.39 -7.37 -12.25
C GLN A 59 18.95 -7.69 -11.88
N VAL A 60 18.76 -8.61 -10.93
CA VAL A 60 17.50 -8.86 -10.24
C VAL A 60 17.61 -8.36 -8.81
N MET A 61 16.68 -7.50 -8.39
CA MET A 61 16.60 -6.93 -7.06
C MET A 61 15.36 -7.46 -6.37
N LEU A 62 15.55 -8.18 -5.26
CA LEU A 62 14.46 -8.80 -4.50
C LEU A 62 14.19 -8.04 -3.21
N THR A 63 12.91 -7.86 -2.91
CA THR A 63 12.44 -7.31 -1.63
C THR A 63 11.16 -8.01 -1.17
N GLY A 64 10.62 -7.59 -0.04
CA GLY A 64 9.45 -8.18 0.58
C GLY A 64 9.78 -9.39 1.45
N VAL A 65 8.86 -9.73 2.36
CA VAL A 65 9.07 -10.80 3.36
C VAL A 65 9.31 -12.17 2.73
N GLY A 66 8.74 -12.44 1.56
CA GLY A 66 8.93 -13.69 0.81
C GLY A 66 10.34 -13.84 0.20
N ALA A 67 11.08 -12.75 0.03
CA ALA A 67 12.48 -12.81 -0.44
C ALA A 67 13.40 -13.58 0.52
N ALA A 68 12.98 -13.76 1.79
CA ALA A 68 13.73 -14.58 2.76
C ALA A 68 13.83 -16.05 2.36
N TYR A 69 12.88 -16.56 1.57
CA TYR A 69 12.86 -17.96 1.10
C TYR A 69 13.70 -18.20 -0.17
N ILE A 70 14.35 -17.17 -0.70
CA ILE A 70 15.10 -17.24 -1.95
C ILE A 70 16.60 -17.17 -1.61
N ASP A 71 17.31 -18.28 -1.72
CA ASP A 71 18.71 -18.38 -1.32
C ASP A 71 19.69 -18.52 -2.50
N SER A 72 19.17 -18.53 -3.74
CA SER A 72 19.97 -18.69 -4.93
C SER A 72 19.63 -17.66 -6.01
N PRO A 73 20.58 -17.36 -6.93
CA PRO A 73 20.33 -16.48 -8.06
C PRO A 73 19.15 -16.94 -8.92
N ILE A 74 18.27 -16.01 -9.30
CA ILE A 74 17.09 -16.29 -10.13
C ILE A 74 17.55 -16.60 -11.56
N TYR A 75 17.29 -17.83 -12.03
CA TYR A 75 17.73 -18.32 -13.34
C TYR A 75 19.23 -18.09 -13.64
N GLY A 76 20.06 -18.07 -12.58
CA GLY A 76 21.50 -17.80 -12.70
C GLY A 76 21.87 -16.32 -12.92
N LEU A 77 20.90 -15.42 -12.91
CA LEU A 77 21.11 -13.99 -13.01
C LEU A 77 21.70 -13.40 -11.73
N PRO A 78 22.52 -12.34 -11.80
CA PRO A 78 22.93 -11.59 -10.61
C PRO A 78 21.70 -11.16 -9.81
N THR A 79 21.62 -11.58 -8.54
CA THR A 79 20.44 -11.35 -7.70
C THR A 79 20.88 -10.76 -6.35
N THR A 80 20.26 -9.67 -5.93
CA THR A 80 20.56 -8.98 -4.67
C THR A 80 19.26 -8.72 -3.90
N LYS A 81 19.29 -8.91 -2.58
CA LYS A 81 18.17 -8.57 -1.69
C LYS A 81 18.31 -7.12 -1.23
N VAL A 82 17.15 -6.44 -1.13
CA VAL A 82 17.00 -5.06 -0.67
C VAL A 82 16.06 -5.07 0.53
N GLU A 83 16.39 -4.28 1.53
CA GLU A 83 15.50 -4.09 2.68
C GLU A 83 14.19 -3.41 2.23
N GLU A 84 13.05 -3.95 2.66
CA GLU A 84 11.72 -3.52 2.20
C GLU A 84 11.46 -2.04 2.47
N PHE A 85 11.87 -1.54 3.66
CA PHE A 85 11.65 -0.13 4.00
C PHE A 85 12.49 0.83 3.15
N ILE A 86 13.70 0.42 2.76
CA ILE A 86 14.53 1.19 1.82
C ILE A 86 13.85 1.20 0.45
N ALA A 87 13.38 0.05 -0.02
CA ALA A 87 12.66 -0.06 -1.28
C ALA A 87 11.37 0.78 -1.27
N ASP A 88 10.59 0.75 -0.18
CA ASP A 88 9.40 1.58 -0.02
C ASP A 88 9.73 3.08 -0.17
N GLY A 89 10.79 3.54 0.52
CA GLY A 89 11.23 4.93 0.45
C GLY A 89 11.67 5.36 -0.94
N LEU A 90 12.58 4.61 -1.56
CA LEU A 90 13.11 4.91 -2.90
C LEU A 90 12.01 4.91 -3.97
N GLY A 91 11.13 3.93 -3.93
CA GLY A 91 10.00 3.85 -4.87
C GLY A 91 9.00 4.99 -4.71
N ALA A 92 8.68 5.33 -3.46
CA ALA A 92 7.80 6.45 -3.17
C ALA A 92 8.41 7.81 -3.57
N GLN A 93 9.72 8.01 -3.34
CA GLN A 93 10.44 9.21 -3.81
C GLN A 93 10.39 9.33 -5.34
N HIS A 94 10.67 8.23 -6.04
CA HIS A 94 10.64 8.20 -7.51
C HIS A 94 9.26 8.54 -8.05
N GLU A 95 8.21 7.91 -7.53
CA GLU A 95 6.85 8.06 -8.04
C GLU A 95 6.18 9.39 -7.64
N SER A 96 6.49 9.93 -6.46
CA SER A 96 5.92 11.19 -5.97
C SER A 96 6.75 12.42 -6.32
N GLN A 97 8.02 12.25 -6.67
CA GLN A 97 9.01 13.31 -6.88
C GLN A 97 9.24 14.18 -5.62
N LEU A 98 8.94 13.63 -4.44
CA LEU A 98 9.19 14.28 -3.15
C LEU A 98 10.45 13.68 -2.49
N SER A 99 11.33 14.53 -1.96
CA SER A 99 12.49 14.10 -1.18
C SER A 99 12.20 14.01 0.32
N LYS A 100 11.17 14.73 0.80
CA LYS A 100 10.78 14.76 2.22
C LYS A 100 9.31 14.41 2.39
N MET A 101 9.04 13.27 3.02
CA MET A 101 7.67 12.74 3.15
C MET A 101 7.60 11.61 4.19
N ILE A 102 6.37 11.24 4.53
CA ILE A 102 6.08 9.98 5.22
C ILE A 102 5.52 8.99 4.20
N VAL A 103 6.14 7.85 4.06
CA VAL A 103 5.63 6.74 3.24
C VAL A 103 4.79 5.82 4.11
N VAL A 104 3.60 5.48 3.64
CA VAL A 104 2.67 4.57 4.31
C VAL A 104 2.43 3.39 3.40
N SER A 105 3.09 2.28 3.68
CA SER A 105 3.01 1.05 2.88
C SER A 105 1.88 0.16 3.39
N MET A 106 0.78 0.15 2.65
CA MET A 106 -0.48 -0.54 2.99
C MET A 106 -0.53 -1.94 2.37
N GLY A 107 0.21 -2.88 2.96
CA GLY A 107 0.25 -4.30 2.59
C GLY A 107 -0.72 -5.16 3.40
N THR A 108 -0.30 -6.34 3.82
CA THR A 108 -1.05 -7.22 4.75
C THR A 108 -1.29 -6.53 6.09
N GLY A 109 -0.24 -5.93 6.66
CA GLY A 109 -0.27 -4.89 7.68
C GLY A 109 0.13 -3.56 7.05
N THR A 110 0.50 -2.58 7.88
CA THR A 110 0.96 -1.27 7.42
C THR A 110 2.28 -0.91 8.08
N SER A 111 3.28 -0.54 7.27
CA SER A 111 4.53 0.05 7.72
C SER A 111 4.56 1.55 7.44
N ILE A 112 5.30 2.30 8.25
CA ILE A 112 5.44 3.74 8.16
C ILE A 112 6.92 4.07 8.12
N VAL A 113 7.34 4.74 7.04
CA VAL A 113 8.73 5.08 6.74
C VAL A 113 8.85 6.59 6.58
N GLN A 114 9.80 7.20 7.25
CA GLN A 114 10.15 8.61 7.05
C GLN A 114 11.27 8.72 6.04
N CYS A 115 11.08 9.59 5.05
CA CYS A 115 12.10 9.99 4.08
C CYS A 115 12.47 11.46 4.26
N ASP A 116 13.77 11.75 4.26
CA ASP A 116 14.33 13.11 4.25
C ASP A 116 15.63 13.09 3.41
N GLY A 117 15.50 13.34 2.11
CA GLY A 117 16.56 13.08 1.14
C GLY A 117 16.94 11.58 1.11
N ASP A 118 18.23 11.31 1.21
CA ASP A 118 18.77 9.93 1.22
C ASP A 118 18.56 9.20 2.56
N HIS A 119 18.04 9.92 3.57
CA HIS A 119 17.78 9.32 4.87
C HIS A 119 16.39 8.67 4.90
N ILE A 120 16.35 7.36 4.74
CA ILE A 120 15.14 6.53 4.78
C ILE A 120 15.14 5.75 6.09
N LYS A 121 14.09 5.91 6.90
CA LYS A 121 14.01 5.30 8.23
C LYS A 121 12.62 4.74 8.51
N HIS A 122 12.55 3.46 8.87
CA HIS A 122 11.33 2.89 9.43
C HIS A 122 11.03 3.52 10.78
N ILE A 123 9.85 4.11 10.96
CA ILE A 123 9.45 4.81 12.18
C ILE A 123 8.34 4.11 12.96
N GLY A 124 7.74 3.08 12.38
CA GLY A 124 6.71 2.27 13.02
C GLY A 124 5.78 1.60 12.03
N GLY A 125 4.69 1.06 12.55
CA GLY A 125 3.66 0.39 11.77
C GLY A 125 2.51 -0.05 12.65
N ILE A 126 1.47 -0.59 12.02
CA ILE A 126 0.32 -1.17 12.74
C ILE A 126 -0.09 -2.50 12.10
N GLY A 127 -0.64 -3.39 12.92
CA GLY A 127 -1.18 -4.68 12.46
C GLY A 127 -2.50 -4.58 11.69
N ILE A 128 -2.87 -3.37 11.23
CA ILE A 128 -4.08 -3.13 10.43
C ILE A 128 -3.66 -2.89 8.98
N GLY A 129 -4.30 -3.61 8.06
CA GLY A 129 -4.00 -3.54 6.63
C GLY A 129 -4.95 -4.40 5.81
N GLY A 130 -4.49 -4.82 4.63
CA GLY A 130 -5.25 -5.71 3.75
C GLY A 130 -5.61 -7.05 4.39
N GLY A 131 -4.74 -7.59 5.24
CA GLY A 131 -5.02 -8.80 6.02
C GLY A 131 -6.21 -8.61 6.99
N THR A 132 -6.28 -7.45 7.63
CA THR A 132 -7.42 -7.11 8.51
C THR A 132 -8.72 -7.00 7.71
N LEU A 133 -8.67 -6.29 6.58
CA LEU A 133 -9.84 -6.15 5.71
C LEU A 133 -10.32 -7.54 5.24
N SER A 134 -9.44 -8.36 4.70
CA SER A 134 -9.78 -9.72 4.23
C SER A 134 -10.33 -10.60 5.35
N GLY A 135 -9.71 -10.58 6.53
CA GLY A 135 -10.14 -11.38 7.68
C GLY A 135 -11.53 -11.01 8.18
N LEU A 136 -11.77 -9.71 8.39
CA LEU A 136 -13.08 -9.22 8.82
C LEU A 136 -14.16 -9.43 7.75
N SER A 137 -13.82 -9.21 6.49
CA SER A 137 -14.75 -9.43 5.38
C SER A 137 -15.11 -10.91 5.21
N ARG A 138 -14.16 -11.81 5.43
CA ARG A 138 -14.46 -13.26 5.43
C ARG A 138 -15.47 -13.63 6.51
N LEU A 139 -15.31 -13.07 7.73
CA LEU A 139 -16.19 -13.34 8.86
C LEU A 139 -17.59 -12.74 8.69
N LEU A 140 -17.67 -11.51 8.21
CA LEU A 140 -18.92 -10.72 8.19
C LEU A 140 -19.65 -10.76 6.84
N LEU A 141 -18.89 -10.90 5.74
CA LEU A 141 -19.40 -10.81 4.36
C LEU A 141 -19.21 -12.08 3.54
N GLN A 142 -18.53 -13.11 4.09
CA GLN A 142 -18.24 -14.38 3.41
C GLN A 142 -17.43 -14.20 2.11
N THR A 143 -16.58 -13.16 2.06
CA THR A 143 -15.62 -12.91 0.99
C THR A 143 -14.34 -12.34 1.60
N ASP A 144 -13.19 -12.64 0.98
CA ASP A 144 -11.87 -12.12 1.41
C ASP A 144 -11.16 -11.33 0.29
N ASP A 145 -11.82 -11.17 -0.85
CA ASP A 145 -11.29 -10.40 -1.97
C ASP A 145 -11.61 -8.91 -1.79
N ALA A 146 -10.56 -8.09 -1.65
CA ALA A 146 -10.71 -6.65 -1.42
C ALA A 146 -11.45 -5.92 -2.54
N ASN A 147 -11.37 -6.39 -3.80
CA ASN A 147 -12.11 -5.78 -4.91
C ASN A 147 -13.60 -6.09 -4.77
N GLN A 148 -13.96 -7.33 -4.42
CA GLN A 148 -15.35 -7.70 -4.17
C GLN A 148 -15.93 -6.91 -2.99
N VAL A 149 -15.13 -6.70 -1.92
CA VAL A 149 -15.55 -5.87 -0.79
C VAL A 149 -15.76 -4.42 -1.21
N ALA A 150 -14.88 -3.88 -2.05
CA ALA A 150 -15.02 -2.51 -2.58
C ALA A 150 -16.26 -2.35 -3.49
N GLU A 151 -16.58 -3.37 -4.28
CA GLU A 151 -17.79 -3.40 -5.10
C GLU A 151 -19.05 -3.49 -4.23
N LEU A 152 -19.05 -4.38 -3.22
CA LEU A 152 -20.16 -4.50 -2.25
C LEU A 152 -20.41 -3.18 -1.51
N ALA A 153 -19.35 -2.42 -1.20
CA ALA A 153 -19.45 -1.15 -0.50
C ALA A 153 -20.13 -0.02 -1.32
N GLN A 154 -20.31 -0.24 -2.65
CA GLN A 154 -21.00 0.75 -3.49
C GLN A 154 -22.45 0.89 -3.05
N GLY A 155 -22.86 2.13 -2.79
CA GLY A 155 -24.20 2.45 -2.29
C GLY A 155 -24.43 2.17 -0.80
N GLY A 156 -23.38 1.78 -0.06
CA GLY A 156 -23.45 1.68 1.40
C GLY A 156 -23.57 3.06 2.07
N ASP A 157 -24.22 3.06 3.23
CA ASP A 157 -24.41 4.24 4.06
C ASP A 157 -23.56 4.12 5.34
N ILE A 158 -22.51 4.94 5.45
CA ILE A 158 -21.59 4.91 6.59
C ILE A 158 -22.25 5.32 7.90
N ALA A 159 -23.30 6.16 7.87
CA ALA A 159 -24.02 6.60 9.06
C ALA A 159 -24.81 5.47 9.74
N LYS A 160 -25.07 4.35 9.04
CA LYS A 160 -25.66 3.15 9.65
C LYS A 160 -24.65 2.27 10.38
N ILE A 161 -23.37 2.58 10.27
CA ILE A 161 -22.28 1.80 10.87
C ILE A 161 -21.50 2.65 11.87
N ASN A 162 -21.06 3.85 11.46
CA ASN A 162 -20.22 4.72 12.28
C ASN A 162 -21.05 5.78 12.98
N LEU A 163 -20.65 6.09 14.21
CA LEU A 163 -21.11 7.31 14.88
C LEU A 163 -20.29 8.48 14.33
N LEU A 164 -20.95 9.48 13.75
CA LEU A 164 -20.32 10.65 13.18
C LEU A 164 -20.28 11.84 14.16
N ILE A 165 -19.42 12.82 13.92
CA ILE A 165 -19.37 14.05 14.72
C ILE A 165 -20.71 14.79 14.69
N GLY A 166 -21.39 14.81 13.53
CA GLY A 166 -22.72 15.40 13.40
C GLY A 166 -23.81 14.74 14.23
N ASP A 167 -23.66 13.47 14.63
CA ASP A 167 -24.62 12.75 15.47
C ASP A 167 -24.52 13.14 16.96
N ILE A 168 -23.33 13.58 17.39
CA ILE A 168 -23.04 13.87 18.80
C ILE A 168 -23.01 15.37 19.12
N SER A 169 -22.90 16.23 18.10
CA SER A 169 -22.87 17.67 18.29
C SER A 169 -23.76 18.38 17.28
N PRO A 170 -24.82 19.08 17.75
CA PRO A 170 -25.68 19.88 16.87
C PRO A 170 -24.97 21.13 16.32
N ASN A 171 -23.87 21.53 16.92
CA ASN A 171 -23.04 22.66 16.48
C ASN A 171 -21.69 22.18 15.92
N PRO A 172 -21.16 22.86 14.90
CA PRO A 172 -19.84 22.56 14.41
C PRO A 172 -18.76 22.63 15.51
N LEU A 173 -17.94 21.60 15.62
CA LEU A 173 -16.79 21.58 16.53
C LEU A 173 -15.56 22.11 15.79
N PRO A 174 -14.78 23.04 16.39
CA PRO A 174 -13.59 23.58 15.76
C PRO A 174 -12.62 22.48 15.34
N GLY A 175 -12.23 22.45 14.05
CA GLY A 175 -11.30 21.47 13.51
C GLY A 175 -11.87 20.06 13.29
N LEU A 176 -13.15 19.81 13.61
CA LEU A 176 -13.80 18.51 13.39
C LEU A 176 -14.96 18.64 12.42
N PRO A 177 -14.80 18.14 11.16
CA PRO A 177 -15.89 18.09 10.19
C PRO A 177 -17.07 17.24 10.70
N ILE A 178 -18.31 17.63 10.38
CA ILE A 178 -19.52 16.91 10.81
C ILE A 178 -19.60 15.48 10.25
N ASP A 179 -18.97 15.24 9.09
CA ASP A 179 -18.86 13.96 8.41
C ASP A 179 -17.67 13.11 8.89
N ALA A 180 -16.88 13.62 9.86
CA ALA A 180 -15.83 12.85 10.48
C ALA A 180 -16.41 11.78 11.43
N THR A 181 -15.73 10.64 11.49
CA THR A 181 -16.11 9.55 12.40
C THR A 181 -15.70 9.89 13.84
N ALA A 182 -16.66 9.92 14.74
CA ALA A 182 -16.43 9.99 16.19
C ALA A 182 -16.05 8.61 16.74
N SER A 183 -16.75 7.55 16.28
CA SER A 183 -16.46 6.18 16.69
C SER A 183 -16.82 5.19 15.59
N LEU A 184 -15.83 4.38 15.22
CA LEU A 184 -15.98 3.33 14.22
C LEU A 184 -16.89 2.22 14.74
N PHE A 185 -17.86 1.80 13.95
CA PHE A 185 -18.86 0.76 14.24
C PHE A 185 -19.76 1.03 15.47
N ALA A 186 -19.67 2.19 16.13
CA ALA A 186 -20.46 2.45 17.35
C ALA A 186 -21.95 2.69 17.06
N HIS A 187 -22.34 2.92 15.82
CA HIS A 187 -23.74 3.10 15.39
C HIS A 187 -24.23 1.95 14.50
N ALA A 188 -23.54 0.78 14.54
CA ALA A 188 -23.90 -0.36 13.71
C ALA A 188 -25.34 -0.83 13.99
N GLN A 189 -26.23 -0.59 13.02
CA GLN A 189 -27.65 -0.92 13.12
C GLN A 189 -27.89 -2.40 12.81
N ALA A 190 -28.84 -3.02 13.50
CA ALA A 190 -29.19 -4.43 13.29
C ALA A 190 -29.70 -4.73 11.85
N ASN A 191 -30.22 -3.72 11.16
CA ASN A 191 -30.71 -3.78 9.78
C ASN A 191 -29.69 -3.27 8.74
N ALA A 192 -28.42 -3.05 9.14
CA ALA A 192 -27.39 -2.63 8.20
C ALA A 192 -27.22 -3.65 7.07
N SER A 193 -27.21 -3.15 5.85
CA SER A 193 -27.03 -3.98 4.65
C SER A 193 -25.60 -4.49 4.54
N ARG A 194 -25.39 -5.50 3.69
CA ARG A 194 -24.02 -5.97 3.34
C ARG A 194 -23.16 -4.83 2.75
N ALA A 195 -23.78 -3.90 2.02
CA ALA A 195 -23.10 -2.72 1.46
C ALA A 195 -22.64 -1.77 2.57
N ASP A 196 -23.49 -1.51 3.57
CA ASP A 196 -23.16 -0.67 4.72
C ASP A 196 -22.00 -1.28 5.51
N ILE A 197 -22.06 -2.58 5.79
CA ILE A 197 -20.99 -3.32 6.50
C ILE A 197 -19.68 -3.27 5.71
N ALA A 198 -19.71 -3.53 4.39
CA ALA A 198 -18.52 -3.48 3.55
C ALA A 198 -17.86 -2.10 3.56
N LEU A 199 -18.66 -1.03 3.44
CA LEU A 199 -18.20 0.34 3.54
C LEU A 199 -17.60 0.63 4.93
N GLY A 200 -18.27 0.18 5.99
CA GLY A 200 -17.78 0.30 7.37
C GLY A 200 -16.42 -0.35 7.59
N LEU A 201 -16.20 -1.56 7.05
CA LEU A 201 -14.93 -2.28 7.16
C LEU A 201 -13.80 -1.57 6.42
N ILE A 202 -14.04 -1.11 5.20
CA ILE A 202 -13.05 -0.33 4.44
C ILE A 202 -12.72 0.97 5.18
N ASN A 203 -13.74 1.66 5.65
CA ASN A 203 -13.57 2.91 6.39
C ASN A 203 -12.76 2.69 7.67
N LEU A 204 -13.04 1.63 8.45
CA LEU A 204 -12.29 1.26 9.65
C LEU A 204 -10.80 1.09 9.32
N VAL A 205 -10.47 0.30 8.31
CA VAL A 205 -9.09 0.01 7.94
C VAL A 205 -8.36 1.28 7.47
N LEU A 206 -8.96 2.03 6.54
CA LEU A 206 -8.31 3.22 5.98
C LEU A 206 -8.18 4.35 7.00
N GLN A 207 -9.19 4.58 7.85
CA GLN A 207 -9.10 5.60 8.92
C GLN A 207 -8.06 5.23 9.97
N ALA A 208 -8.02 3.97 10.40
CA ALA A 208 -7.02 3.53 11.37
C ALA A 208 -5.60 3.71 10.83
N ILE A 209 -5.37 3.35 9.56
CA ILE A 209 -4.07 3.55 8.90
C ILE A 209 -3.72 5.03 8.80
N GLY A 210 -4.61 5.85 8.24
CA GLY A 210 -4.35 7.27 8.02
C GLY A 210 -4.10 8.02 9.33
N SER A 211 -4.92 7.77 10.35
CA SER A 211 -4.76 8.39 11.68
C SER A 211 -3.46 7.94 12.35
N ALA A 212 -3.15 6.64 12.33
CA ALA A 212 -1.91 6.13 12.92
C ALA A 212 -0.67 6.72 12.22
N ALA A 213 -0.69 6.83 10.89
CA ALA A 213 0.39 7.44 10.12
C ALA A 213 0.63 8.90 10.54
N VAL A 214 -0.43 9.71 10.61
CA VAL A 214 -0.32 11.11 11.02
C VAL A 214 0.20 11.22 12.46
N LEU A 215 -0.36 10.44 13.39
CA LEU A 215 0.04 10.50 14.81
C LEU A 215 1.47 10.06 15.03
N SER A 216 1.97 9.05 14.29
CA SER A 216 3.36 8.59 14.37
C SER A 216 4.37 9.63 13.87
N ALA A 217 3.95 10.50 12.97
CA ALA A 217 4.80 11.48 12.30
C ALA A 217 4.68 12.91 12.86
N LEU A 218 3.85 13.15 13.87
CA LEU A 218 3.61 14.49 14.43
C LEU A 218 4.89 15.27 14.79
N ARG A 219 5.88 14.57 15.35
CA ARG A 219 7.15 15.21 15.78
C ARG A 219 8.04 15.61 14.60
N SER A 220 7.88 15.01 13.43
CA SER A 220 8.69 15.32 12.25
C SER A 220 8.28 16.63 11.58
N GLY A 221 7.06 17.10 11.82
CA GLY A 221 6.48 18.26 11.14
C GLY A 221 6.20 18.04 9.65
N ILE A 222 6.41 16.82 9.13
CA ILE A 222 6.15 16.45 7.73
C ILE A 222 4.64 16.41 7.51
N LYS A 223 4.18 16.99 6.40
CA LYS A 223 2.77 17.10 6.05
C LYS A 223 2.37 16.27 4.83
N ASP A 224 3.33 15.82 4.04
CA ASP A 224 3.09 15.01 2.85
C ASP A 224 3.24 13.51 3.19
N PHE A 225 2.16 12.76 2.98
CA PHE A 225 2.05 11.33 3.21
C PHE A 225 1.85 10.61 1.88
N VAL A 226 2.83 9.83 1.46
CA VAL A 226 2.75 9.04 0.21
C VAL A 226 2.25 7.65 0.53
N MET A 227 1.07 7.32 0.02
CA MET A 227 0.37 6.07 0.26
C MET A 227 0.73 5.07 -0.82
N ILE A 228 1.29 3.94 -0.45
CA ILE A 228 1.69 2.86 -1.37
C ILE A 228 1.08 1.52 -0.94
N GLY A 229 1.19 0.52 -1.81
CA GLY A 229 0.68 -0.83 -1.53
C GLY A 229 -0.73 -1.09 -2.06
N ASN A 230 -1.22 -2.31 -1.89
CA ASN A 230 -2.43 -2.80 -2.57
C ASN A 230 -3.72 -2.06 -2.16
N LEU A 231 -3.83 -1.59 -0.91
CA LEU A 231 -5.04 -0.90 -0.45
C LEU A 231 -5.24 0.47 -1.12
N THR A 232 -4.20 1.05 -1.75
CA THR A 232 -4.34 2.30 -2.52
C THR A 232 -5.27 2.16 -3.72
N LEU A 233 -5.52 0.93 -4.18
CA LEU A 233 -6.43 0.64 -5.28
C LEU A 233 -7.91 0.74 -4.89
N LEU A 234 -8.23 0.78 -3.60
CA LEU A 234 -9.59 0.93 -3.13
C LEU A 234 -10.13 2.33 -3.49
N PRO A 235 -11.24 2.45 -4.23
CA PRO A 235 -11.81 3.75 -4.60
C PRO A 235 -12.19 4.59 -3.38
N GLN A 236 -12.47 3.97 -2.24
CA GLN A 236 -12.82 4.62 -0.98
C GLN A 236 -11.66 5.44 -0.37
N CYS A 237 -10.42 5.24 -0.81
CA CYS A 237 -9.31 6.12 -0.46
C CYS A 237 -9.62 7.60 -0.79
N LYS A 238 -10.35 7.84 -1.91
CA LYS A 238 -10.73 9.19 -2.36
C LYS A 238 -11.78 9.87 -1.48
N THR A 239 -12.44 9.13 -0.61
CA THR A 239 -13.44 9.67 0.32
C THR A 239 -12.93 9.72 1.76
N VAL A 240 -12.16 8.72 2.18
CA VAL A 240 -11.68 8.61 3.56
C VAL A 240 -10.51 9.55 3.84
N PHE A 241 -9.48 9.56 3.01
CA PHE A 241 -8.29 10.37 3.26
C PHE A 241 -8.55 11.88 3.29
N PRO A 242 -9.39 12.48 2.43
CA PRO A 242 -9.71 13.91 2.52
C PRO A 242 -10.34 14.34 3.86
N ILE A 243 -11.04 13.45 4.55
CA ILE A 243 -11.57 13.76 5.88
C ILE A 243 -10.43 13.90 6.88
N ILE A 244 -9.47 12.98 6.84
CA ILE A 244 -8.28 13.00 7.70
C ILE A 244 -7.41 14.22 7.39
N GLU A 245 -7.23 14.56 6.10
CA GLU A 245 -6.51 15.76 5.68
C GLU A 245 -7.08 17.03 6.30
N ARG A 246 -8.42 17.17 6.31
CA ARG A 246 -9.10 18.32 6.91
C ARG A 246 -8.90 18.39 8.43
N ILE A 247 -8.88 17.23 9.11
CA ILE A 247 -8.70 17.16 10.57
C ILE A 247 -7.29 17.55 10.98
N TYR A 248 -6.28 17.04 10.26
CA TYR A 248 -4.88 17.15 10.70
C TYR A 248 -4.06 18.18 9.90
N GLY A 249 -4.60 18.77 8.84
CA GLY A 249 -3.88 19.71 7.98
C GLY A 249 -2.68 19.06 7.29
N VAL A 250 -2.85 17.84 6.79
CA VAL A 250 -1.86 17.05 6.05
C VAL A 250 -2.34 16.77 4.64
N LYS A 251 -1.51 16.14 3.81
CA LYS A 251 -1.86 15.73 2.45
C LYS A 251 -1.51 14.26 2.24
N PHE A 252 -2.47 13.47 1.76
CA PHE A 252 -2.27 12.10 1.31
C PHE A 252 -2.13 12.05 -0.21
N ILE A 253 -1.05 11.46 -0.68
CA ILE A 253 -0.70 11.38 -2.09
C ILE A 253 -0.65 9.91 -2.48
N ILE A 254 -1.45 9.51 -3.45
CA ILE A 254 -1.42 8.17 -4.04
C ILE A 254 -0.78 8.30 -5.42
N PRO A 255 0.47 7.86 -5.62
CA PRO A 255 1.14 7.95 -6.91
C PRO A 255 0.54 6.97 -7.92
N LYS A 256 0.86 7.18 -9.20
CA LYS A 256 0.31 6.38 -10.32
C LYS A 256 0.56 4.88 -10.16
N HIS A 257 1.78 4.51 -9.81
CA HIS A 257 2.18 3.11 -9.64
C HIS A 257 2.28 2.73 -8.16
N SER A 258 1.38 3.27 -7.31
CA SER A 258 1.40 3.13 -5.86
C SER A 258 1.51 1.68 -5.37
N GLU A 259 0.89 0.73 -6.05
CA GLU A 259 0.98 -0.69 -5.68
C GLU A 259 2.34 -1.31 -6.02
N PHE A 260 3.11 -0.73 -6.95
CA PHE A 260 4.40 -1.23 -7.40
C PHE A 260 5.61 -0.48 -6.81
N CYS A 261 5.39 0.55 -5.99
CA CYS A 261 6.47 1.38 -5.45
C CYS A 261 7.60 0.57 -4.81
N THR A 262 7.28 -0.45 -4.01
CA THR A 262 8.26 -1.31 -3.36
C THR A 262 9.15 -2.04 -4.38
N ALA A 263 8.56 -2.61 -5.44
CA ALA A 263 9.31 -3.26 -6.50
C ALA A 263 10.15 -2.25 -7.33
N ILE A 264 9.60 -1.06 -7.60
CA ILE A 264 10.31 0.04 -8.27
C ILE A 264 11.52 0.46 -7.44
N GLY A 265 11.33 0.72 -6.16
CA GLY A 265 12.40 1.13 -5.26
C GLY A 265 13.49 0.08 -5.11
N ALA A 266 13.13 -1.20 -5.05
CA ALA A 266 14.11 -2.28 -5.07
C ALA A 266 15.01 -2.21 -6.32
N SER A 267 14.43 -1.98 -7.52
CA SER A 267 15.22 -1.88 -8.75
C SER A 267 16.12 -0.62 -8.77
N LEU A 268 15.65 0.49 -8.21
CA LEU A 268 16.41 1.75 -8.14
C LEU A 268 17.59 1.69 -7.18
N ASP A 269 17.52 0.89 -6.12
CA ASP A 269 18.61 0.69 -5.17
C ASP A 269 19.90 0.17 -5.87
N TYR A 270 19.78 -0.58 -6.95
CA TYR A 270 20.92 -1.02 -7.73
C TYR A 270 21.70 0.15 -8.34
N ALA A 271 20.99 1.16 -8.86
CA ALA A 271 21.65 2.33 -9.44
C ALA A 271 22.39 3.16 -8.37
N ASN A 272 21.87 3.20 -7.15
CA ASN A 272 22.47 3.91 -6.03
C ASN A 272 23.71 3.20 -5.45
N ARG A 273 23.90 1.90 -5.76
CA ARG A 273 25.07 1.12 -5.32
C ARG A 273 26.22 1.15 -6.33
N LYS A 274 26.00 1.64 -7.56
CA LYS A 274 27.03 1.84 -8.59
C LYS A 274 27.78 3.16 -8.38
#